data_9c9cc05ecf2e0056322b9d3689f7cb6c
#
_entry.id   9c9cc05ecf2e0056322b9d3689f7cb6c
#
_cell.length_a   1.000
_cell.length_b   1.000
_cell.length_c   1.000
_cell.angle_alpha   90.00
_cell.angle_beta   90.00
_cell.angle_gamma   90.00
#
_symmetry.space_group_name_H-M   'P 1'
#
loop_
_entity.id
_entity.type
_entity.pdbx_description
1 polymer ?
#
loop_
_entity_poly.entity_id
_entity_poly.type
_entity_poly.pdbx_seq_one_letter_code
_entity_poly.pdbx_strand_id
1 'polypeptide(L)'
;MRRTVLFLAATAACALLVPAAGAAAKPSPAKTCTTSSPNVIGKTVKGTLTSSDVDPSQARFATCAQAKKVMTKTTELRIEEPRSIKSFYCVPTVKSTEPDVVAYKCTFKGADTATFVKLTFQVKYDLD
;
A
#
# COMPACT_ATOMS: atom_id res chain seq x y z
N MET A 1 18.79 -22.74 74.15
CA MET A 1 17.57 -22.43 73.39
C MET A 1 17.98 -21.81 72.04
N ARG A 2 17.90 -22.59 70.99
CA ARG A 2 18.22 -22.11 69.63
C ARG A 2 16.90 -21.77 68.94
N ARG A 3 16.69 -20.49 68.63
CA ARG A 3 15.55 -20.06 67.81
C ARG A 3 15.94 -20.17 66.32
N THR A 4 15.31 -21.12 65.67
CA THR A 4 15.41 -21.28 64.22
C THR A 4 14.48 -20.26 63.55
N VAL A 5 15.03 -19.30 62.86
CA VAL A 5 14.27 -18.34 62.05
C VAL A 5 14.10 -18.96 60.65
N LEU A 6 12.87 -19.35 60.36
CA LEU A 6 12.50 -19.75 59.00
C LEU A 6 12.35 -18.50 58.15
N PHE A 7 13.25 -18.31 57.18
CA PHE A 7 13.01 -17.34 56.09
C PHE A 7 12.12 -17.99 55.03
N LEU A 8 10.90 -17.56 54.99
CA LEU A 8 10.05 -17.81 53.83
C LEU A 8 10.53 -16.90 52.69
N ALA A 9 11.18 -17.47 51.70
CA ALA A 9 11.45 -16.80 50.45
C ALA A 9 10.17 -16.78 49.63
N ALA A 10 9.52 -15.61 49.58
CA ALA A 10 8.42 -15.37 48.68
C ALA A 10 9.02 -15.14 47.27
N THR A 11 9.00 -16.16 46.43
CA THR A 11 9.28 -15.98 45.03
C THR A 11 8.12 -15.28 44.35
N ALA A 12 8.21 -13.96 44.19
CA ALA A 12 7.33 -13.21 43.35
C ALA A 12 7.54 -13.65 41.90
N ALA A 13 6.65 -14.47 41.39
CA ALA A 13 6.58 -14.75 39.97
C ALA A 13 6.06 -13.47 39.27
N CYS A 14 6.99 -12.67 38.75
CA CYS A 14 6.64 -11.63 37.78
C CYS A 14 6.13 -12.33 36.53
N ALA A 15 4.83 -12.51 36.42
CA ALA A 15 4.21 -12.81 35.16
C ALA A 15 4.44 -11.60 34.26
N LEU A 16 5.43 -11.69 33.37
CA LEU A 16 5.58 -10.75 32.28
C LEU A 16 4.36 -10.94 31.37
N LEU A 17 3.32 -10.18 31.64
CA LEU A 17 2.28 -9.90 30.66
C LEU A 17 2.97 -9.12 29.56
N VAL A 18 3.48 -9.84 28.54
CA VAL A 18 3.83 -9.23 27.28
C VAL A 18 2.52 -8.70 26.72
N PRO A 19 2.30 -7.37 26.63
CA PRO A 19 1.13 -6.89 25.93
C PRO A 19 1.25 -7.51 24.55
N ALA A 20 0.20 -8.25 24.12
CA ALA A 20 0.09 -8.64 22.74
C ALA A 20 0.22 -7.34 21.96
N ALA A 21 1.39 -7.10 21.35
CA ALA A 21 1.59 -5.97 20.47
C ALA A 21 0.41 -6.00 19.53
N GLY A 22 -0.42 -4.93 19.55
CA GLY A 22 -1.60 -4.84 18.71
C GLY A 22 -1.19 -5.33 17.33
N ALA A 23 -1.91 -6.30 16.79
CA ALA A 23 -1.51 -7.01 15.59
C ALA A 23 -1.07 -5.96 14.58
N ALA A 24 0.25 -5.90 14.29
CA ALA A 24 0.76 -5.09 13.21
C ALA A 24 -0.09 -5.45 12.00
N ALA A 25 -0.70 -4.44 11.35
CA ALA A 25 -1.47 -4.61 10.15
C ALA A 25 -0.76 -5.61 9.25
N LYS A 26 -1.35 -6.79 9.02
CA LYS A 26 -0.77 -7.75 8.10
C LYS A 26 -0.95 -7.17 6.71
N PRO A 27 0.13 -6.75 6.01
CA PRO A 27 0.00 -6.34 4.63
C PRO A 27 -0.57 -7.51 3.83
N SER A 28 -1.60 -7.26 3.05
CA SER A 28 -2.07 -8.23 2.08
C SER A 28 -0.97 -8.54 1.08
N PRO A 29 -0.87 -9.77 0.55
CA PRO A 29 0.10 -10.09 -0.49
C PRO A 29 -0.03 -9.13 -1.66
N ALA A 30 1.09 -8.68 -2.22
CA ALA A 30 1.10 -7.83 -3.39
C ALA A 30 0.40 -8.54 -4.56
N LYS A 31 -0.47 -7.80 -5.27
CA LYS A 31 -1.16 -8.28 -6.48
C LYS A 31 -0.60 -7.56 -7.70
N THR A 32 -0.44 -8.26 -8.79
CA THR A 32 -0.14 -7.65 -10.08
C THR A 32 -1.44 -7.41 -10.83
N CYS A 33 -1.67 -6.16 -11.20
CA CYS A 33 -2.82 -5.74 -11.99
C CYS A 33 -2.34 -5.26 -13.36
N THR A 34 -3.04 -5.63 -14.42
CA THR A 34 -2.67 -5.29 -15.79
C THR A 34 -3.83 -4.60 -16.48
N THR A 35 -3.55 -3.52 -17.18
CA THR A 35 -4.52 -2.83 -18.03
C THR A 35 -3.90 -2.50 -19.38
N SER A 36 -4.73 -2.16 -20.36
CA SER A 36 -4.27 -1.65 -21.65
C SER A 36 -4.45 -0.14 -21.73
N SER A 37 -3.53 0.52 -22.40
CA SER A 37 -3.61 1.95 -22.69
C SER A 37 -3.03 2.23 -24.07
N PRO A 38 -3.75 2.99 -24.93
CA PRO A 38 -3.30 3.25 -26.29
C PRO A 38 -2.06 4.15 -26.35
N ASN A 39 -1.83 4.98 -25.33
CA ASN A 39 -0.75 5.97 -25.30
C ASN A 39 0.58 5.43 -24.73
N VAL A 40 0.64 4.15 -24.50
CA VAL A 40 1.78 3.48 -23.86
C VAL A 40 2.46 2.54 -24.83
N ILE A 41 3.78 2.58 -24.88
CA ILE A 41 4.57 1.62 -25.67
C ILE A 41 4.28 0.20 -25.17
N GLY A 42 3.96 -0.70 -26.12
CA GLY A 42 3.50 -2.05 -25.79
C GLY A 42 2.03 -2.15 -25.39
N LYS A 43 1.32 -1.03 -25.29
CA LYS A 43 -0.13 -0.92 -25.01
C LYS A 43 -0.60 -1.61 -23.72
N THR A 44 0.33 -2.01 -22.87
CA THR A 44 0.05 -2.71 -21.61
C THR A 44 0.74 -2.02 -20.44
N VAL A 45 0.02 -1.81 -19.37
CA VAL A 45 0.53 -1.27 -18.11
C VAL A 45 0.35 -2.31 -17.03
N LYS A 46 1.43 -2.63 -16.32
CA LYS A 46 1.43 -3.51 -15.15
C LYS A 46 1.66 -2.71 -13.91
N GLY A 47 0.81 -2.89 -12.92
CA GLY A 47 0.92 -2.25 -11.63
C GLY A 47 0.98 -3.26 -10.49
N THR A 48 1.62 -2.87 -9.40
CA THR A 48 1.67 -3.63 -8.15
C THR A 48 0.74 -2.98 -7.14
N LEU A 49 -0.25 -3.72 -6.68
CA LEU A 49 -1.24 -3.30 -5.70
C LEU A 49 -0.93 -3.94 -4.35
N THR A 50 -0.74 -3.10 -3.34
CA THR A 50 -0.58 -3.53 -1.95
C THR A 50 -1.62 -2.85 -1.08
N SER A 51 -2.06 -3.51 -0.04
CA SER A 51 -3.02 -2.96 0.91
C SER A 51 -2.74 -3.43 2.32
N SER A 52 -3.18 -2.64 3.30
CA SER A 52 -3.12 -2.98 4.71
C SER A 52 -4.41 -2.54 5.41
N ASP A 53 -4.88 -3.33 6.37
CA ASP A 53 -6.05 -3.03 7.22
C ASP A 53 -7.28 -2.53 6.46
N VAL A 54 -7.63 -3.21 5.38
CA VAL A 54 -8.74 -2.78 4.54
C VAL A 54 -10.06 -3.02 5.26
N ASP A 55 -10.78 -1.94 5.56
CA ASP A 55 -12.15 -1.99 6.04
C ASP A 55 -13.03 -2.66 4.97
N PRO A 56 -13.91 -3.62 5.33
CA PRO A 56 -14.81 -4.28 4.37
C PRO A 56 -15.64 -3.31 3.53
N SER A 57 -16.03 -2.16 4.06
CA SER A 57 -16.77 -1.13 3.33
C SER A 57 -15.94 -0.46 2.23
N GLN A 58 -14.60 -0.54 2.32
CA GLN A 58 -13.64 0.06 1.40
C GLN A 58 -12.85 -0.98 0.60
N ALA A 59 -13.20 -2.26 0.70
CA ALA A 59 -12.52 -3.37 0.03
C ALA A 59 -12.43 -3.19 -1.51
N ARG A 60 -13.37 -2.48 -2.11
CA ARG A 60 -13.39 -2.17 -3.55
C ARG A 60 -12.15 -1.41 -4.02
N PHE A 61 -11.53 -0.60 -3.14
CA PHE A 61 -10.34 0.18 -3.50
C PHE A 61 -9.07 -0.69 -3.54
N ALA A 62 -9.08 -1.86 -2.90
CA ALA A 62 -7.97 -2.80 -2.88
C ALA A 62 -8.10 -3.90 -3.94
N THR A 63 -8.78 -3.63 -5.04
CA THR A 63 -9.01 -4.60 -6.11
C THR A 63 -8.28 -4.22 -7.40
N CYS A 64 -7.94 -5.21 -8.22
CA CYS A 64 -7.39 -4.96 -9.55
C CYS A 64 -8.41 -4.23 -10.46
N ALA A 65 -9.70 -4.40 -10.27
CA ALA A 65 -10.71 -3.66 -11.01
C ALA A 65 -10.58 -2.14 -10.79
N GLN A 66 -10.39 -1.70 -9.57
CA GLN A 66 -10.15 -0.31 -9.26
C GLN A 66 -8.76 0.15 -9.70
N ALA A 67 -7.72 -0.66 -9.47
CA ALA A 67 -6.36 -0.36 -9.92
C ALA A 67 -6.29 -0.13 -11.44
N LYS A 68 -6.96 -0.95 -12.23
CA LYS A 68 -7.06 -0.78 -13.69
C LYS A 68 -7.67 0.58 -14.07
N LYS A 69 -8.75 0.98 -13.41
CA LYS A 69 -9.38 2.30 -13.65
C LYS A 69 -8.42 3.44 -13.35
N VAL A 70 -7.67 3.35 -12.24
CA VAL A 70 -6.68 4.36 -11.85
C VAL A 70 -5.54 4.41 -12.86
N MET A 71 -4.96 3.28 -13.23
CA MET A 71 -3.88 3.19 -14.21
C MET A 71 -4.31 3.74 -15.58
N THR A 72 -5.47 3.32 -16.06
CA THR A 72 -6.00 3.79 -17.36
C THR A 72 -6.20 5.30 -17.36
N LYS A 73 -6.85 5.85 -16.34
CA LYS A 73 -7.10 7.28 -16.25
C LYS A 73 -5.81 8.09 -16.10
N THR A 74 -4.87 7.61 -15.31
CA THR A 74 -3.56 8.24 -15.12
C THR A 74 -2.80 8.33 -16.45
N THR A 75 -2.78 7.23 -17.22
CA THR A 75 -2.10 7.19 -18.53
C THR A 75 -2.80 8.02 -19.58
N GLU A 76 -4.12 8.06 -19.60
CA GLU A 76 -4.89 8.92 -20.51
C GLU A 76 -4.60 10.40 -20.27
N LEU A 77 -4.53 10.81 -19.01
CA LEU A 77 -4.28 12.20 -18.63
C LEU A 77 -2.82 12.60 -18.71
N ARG A 78 -1.89 11.65 -18.78
CA ARG A 78 -0.42 11.86 -18.72
C ARG A 78 -0.08 12.88 -17.63
N ILE A 79 -0.48 12.60 -16.39
CA ILE A 79 -0.29 13.55 -15.29
C ILE A 79 1.21 13.79 -15.03
N GLU A 80 1.58 15.05 -14.95
CA GLU A 80 2.95 15.51 -14.69
C GLU A 80 3.12 16.03 -13.26
N GLU A 81 2.02 16.29 -12.59
CA GLU A 81 1.97 16.80 -11.22
C GLU A 81 1.11 15.91 -10.32
N PRO A 82 1.37 15.90 -9.00
CA PRO A 82 0.53 15.15 -8.08
C PRO A 82 -0.93 15.59 -8.14
N ARG A 83 -1.84 14.62 -8.26
CA ARG A 83 -3.28 14.87 -8.26
C ARG A 83 -4.09 13.64 -7.90
N SER A 84 -5.34 13.85 -7.54
CA SER A 84 -6.28 12.77 -7.27
C SER A 84 -6.85 12.18 -8.55
N ILE A 85 -6.80 10.85 -8.65
CA ILE A 85 -7.36 10.05 -9.74
C ILE A 85 -8.22 8.95 -9.13
N LYS A 86 -9.55 9.01 -9.37
CA LYS A 86 -10.46 7.96 -8.89
C LYS A 86 -10.29 7.60 -7.41
N SER A 87 -10.22 8.61 -6.54
CA SER A 87 -10.02 8.50 -5.09
C SER A 87 -8.59 8.13 -4.65
N PHE A 88 -7.69 7.89 -5.58
CA PHE A 88 -6.26 7.72 -5.30
C PHE A 88 -5.52 9.04 -5.52
N TYR A 89 -4.57 9.32 -4.64
CA TYR A 89 -3.64 10.43 -4.84
C TYR A 89 -2.39 9.91 -5.55
N CYS A 90 -2.20 10.32 -6.78
CA CYS A 90 -1.13 9.84 -7.65
C CYS A 90 -0.01 10.87 -7.76
N VAL A 91 1.21 10.42 -7.53
CA VAL A 91 2.44 11.22 -7.62
C VAL A 91 3.29 10.67 -8.77
N PRO A 92 3.52 11.45 -9.82
CA PRO A 92 4.44 11.07 -10.90
C PRO A 92 5.89 11.33 -10.52
N THR A 93 6.79 10.48 -11.01
CA THR A 93 8.23 10.69 -10.97
C THR A 93 8.80 10.38 -12.35
N VAL A 94 9.36 11.38 -13.01
CA VAL A 94 10.00 11.21 -14.31
C VAL A 94 11.30 10.42 -14.12
N LYS A 95 11.42 9.29 -14.80
CA LYS A 95 12.61 8.41 -14.77
C LYS A 95 13.53 8.65 -15.96
N SER A 96 12.96 8.99 -17.10
CA SER A 96 13.67 9.27 -18.33
C SER A 96 12.80 10.17 -19.21
N THR A 97 13.43 11.00 -20.04
CA THR A 97 12.73 11.85 -21.02
C THR A 97 12.88 11.32 -22.45
N GLU A 98 13.88 10.45 -22.69
CA GLU A 98 14.12 9.82 -24.01
C GLU A 98 14.50 8.35 -23.81
N PRO A 99 13.56 7.41 -23.85
CA PRO A 99 12.10 7.56 -23.98
C PRO A 99 11.45 8.15 -22.72
N ASP A 100 10.25 8.71 -22.88
CA ASP A 100 9.51 9.27 -21.76
C ASP A 100 8.98 8.16 -20.83
N VAL A 101 9.65 7.99 -19.71
CA VAL A 101 9.31 6.98 -18.70
C VAL A 101 8.93 7.67 -17.39
N VAL A 102 7.73 7.42 -16.94
CA VAL A 102 7.18 7.99 -15.71
C VAL A 102 6.76 6.86 -14.76
N ALA A 103 7.25 6.92 -13.53
CA ALA A 103 6.80 6.06 -12.45
C ALA A 103 5.70 6.77 -11.65
N TYR A 104 4.62 6.06 -11.37
CA TYR A 104 3.49 6.57 -10.60
C TYR A 104 3.38 5.81 -9.28
N LYS A 105 3.13 6.57 -8.23
CA LYS A 105 2.75 6.06 -6.92
C LYS A 105 1.40 6.64 -6.56
N CYS A 106 0.37 5.81 -6.56
CA CYS A 106 -0.99 6.19 -6.23
C CYS A 106 -1.37 5.58 -4.89
N THR A 107 -1.88 6.39 -3.97
CA THR A 107 -2.26 5.95 -2.63
C THR A 107 -3.70 6.31 -2.34
N PHE A 108 -4.40 5.40 -1.68
CA PHE A 108 -5.71 5.61 -1.10
C PHE A 108 -5.62 5.44 0.41
N LYS A 109 -6.15 6.41 1.15
CA LYS A 109 -6.28 6.34 2.61
C LYS A 109 -7.76 6.32 2.97
N GLY A 110 -8.17 5.34 3.76
CA GLY A 110 -9.52 5.28 4.29
C GLY A 110 -9.80 6.42 5.27
N ALA A 111 -11.08 6.72 5.47
CA ALA A 111 -11.53 7.77 6.38
C ALA A 111 -11.11 7.54 7.83
N ASP A 112 -10.95 6.29 8.23
CA ASP A 112 -10.55 5.83 9.57
C ASP A 112 -9.02 5.72 9.75
N THR A 113 -8.23 6.15 8.76
CA THR A 113 -6.75 6.12 8.74
C THR A 113 -6.10 4.73 8.75
N ALA A 114 -6.84 3.67 9.07
CA ALA A 114 -6.31 2.30 9.11
C ALA A 114 -6.20 1.69 7.71
N THR A 115 -7.18 1.93 6.84
CA THR A 115 -7.19 1.42 5.48
C THR A 115 -6.20 2.17 4.61
N PHE A 116 -5.23 1.43 4.07
CA PHE A 116 -4.22 1.97 3.18
C PHE A 116 -4.08 1.06 1.96
N VAL A 117 -4.15 1.66 0.78
CA VAL A 117 -3.93 0.97 -0.49
C VAL A 117 -2.88 1.72 -1.29
N LYS A 118 -1.90 1.03 -1.79
CA LYS A 118 -0.84 1.58 -2.62
C LYS A 118 -0.78 0.86 -3.96
N LEU A 119 -0.81 1.63 -5.03
CA LEU A 119 -0.64 1.18 -6.39
C LEU A 119 0.61 1.83 -6.97
N THR A 120 1.56 1.03 -7.44
CA THR A 120 2.76 1.52 -8.12
C THR A 120 2.83 0.93 -9.51
N PHE A 121 3.15 1.76 -10.49
CA PHE A 121 3.34 1.32 -11.87
C PHE A 121 4.28 2.28 -12.61
N GLN A 122 4.88 1.79 -13.66
CA GLN A 122 5.76 2.57 -14.52
C GLN A 122 5.24 2.51 -15.95
N VAL A 123 5.27 3.64 -16.62
CA VAL A 123 4.74 3.81 -17.95
C VAL A 123 5.83 4.35 -18.86
N LYS A 124 5.97 3.76 -20.03
CA LYS A 124 6.77 4.28 -21.12
C LYS A 124 5.81 4.82 -22.19
N TYR A 125 5.76 6.15 -22.27
CA TYR A 125 4.86 6.82 -23.21
C TYR A 125 5.39 6.78 -24.63
N ASP A 126 4.46 6.67 -25.56
CA ASP A 126 4.74 6.88 -26.98
C ASP A 126 4.89 8.38 -27.25
N LEU A 127 5.97 8.76 -27.90
CA LEU A 127 6.32 10.15 -28.20
C LEU A 127 5.85 10.55 -29.61
N ASP A 128 4.61 10.28 -29.91
CA ASP A 128 4.03 10.77 -31.18
C ASP A 128 3.67 12.26 -31.10
#